data_a6fb7eec7bd16de39b869842b0c8dfd3
#
_entry.id   a6fb7eec7bd16de39b869842b0c8dfd3
#
_cell.length_a   1.000
_cell.length_b   1.000
_cell.length_c   1.000
_cell.angle_alpha   90.00
_cell.angle_beta   90.00
_cell.angle_gamma   90.00
#
_symmetry.space_group_name_H-M   'P 1'
#
loop_
_entity.id
_entity.type
_entity.pdbx_description
1 polymer ?
#
loop_
_entity_poly.entity_id
_entity_poly.type
_entity_poly.pdbx_seq_one_letter_code
_entity_poly.pdbx_strand_id
1 'polypeptide(L)'
;MLDLGRYDEATSLLARLVAAEPASSRGWCLFARAHLGADRYVEAVEAANRAAAIEPAEEWPHRLASNALMHLGNHAEALRAASESRRLAPSYWQTHVCVAQAALAAAQPALAASAAAEARRLAPNEPDVHFLSGKVALARGDLESAREHQERALALDPAHSGAMNELGRIRLRRHDTAGAIRHFINAARTTPGEHIYSRNIDVVILRTLSRMIYVFVLVALLMLWVPAVMHVDRFPFAVGFGVLAVGTIAGFGLVLLRLPREARGLVRRTLRTRRVATALFVAIGGVAVAFAAVAFVPPSELPQTLPIAILITIAARITATARLRSPVSKNQRPGDRMT
;
A
#
# COMPACT_ATOMS: atom_id res chain seq x y z
N MET A 1 -7.74 -13.18 -24.42
CA MET A 1 -8.63 -12.94 -23.24
C MET A 1 -7.83 -12.79 -21.96
N LEU A 2 -6.98 -13.73 -21.60
CA LEU A 2 -6.13 -13.63 -20.39
C LEU A 2 -5.26 -12.37 -20.38
N ASP A 3 -4.62 -12.05 -21.49
CA ASP A 3 -3.74 -10.88 -21.61
C ASP A 3 -4.51 -9.55 -21.72
N LEU A 4 -5.83 -9.61 -21.95
CA LEU A 4 -6.74 -8.45 -21.94
C LEU A 4 -7.45 -8.26 -20.60
N GLY A 5 -7.14 -9.05 -19.58
CA GLY A 5 -7.77 -8.98 -18.26
C GLY A 5 -9.23 -9.47 -18.23
N ARG A 6 -9.73 -10.14 -19.27
CA ARG A 6 -11.11 -10.67 -19.36
C ARG A 6 -11.17 -12.06 -18.71
N TYR A 7 -10.89 -12.11 -17.40
CA TYR A 7 -10.67 -13.38 -16.70
C TYR A 7 -11.94 -14.22 -16.53
N ASP A 8 -13.10 -13.61 -16.28
CA ASP A 8 -14.36 -14.35 -16.14
C ASP A 8 -14.79 -15.03 -17.43
N GLU A 9 -14.61 -14.35 -18.57
CA GLU A 9 -14.89 -14.93 -19.87
C GLU A 9 -13.87 -16.04 -20.22
N ALA A 10 -12.60 -15.80 -19.90
CA ALA A 10 -11.54 -16.80 -20.07
C ALA A 10 -11.83 -18.04 -19.23
N THR A 11 -12.26 -17.87 -17.97
CA THR A 11 -12.62 -18.97 -17.08
C THR A 11 -13.77 -19.81 -17.65
N SER A 12 -14.83 -19.17 -18.15
CA SER A 12 -15.98 -19.86 -18.75
C SER A 12 -15.60 -20.69 -19.99
N LEU A 13 -14.72 -20.14 -20.83
CA LEU A 13 -14.22 -20.83 -22.03
C LEU A 13 -13.31 -22.00 -21.67
N LEU A 14 -12.39 -21.78 -20.72
CA LEU A 14 -11.42 -22.79 -20.29
C LEU A 14 -12.09 -23.92 -19.49
N ALA A 15 -13.18 -23.66 -18.77
CA ALA A 15 -13.99 -24.71 -18.15
C ALA A 15 -14.54 -25.69 -19.20
N ARG A 16 -15.02 -25.18 -20.33
CA ARG A 16 -15.49 -26.03 -21.43
C ARG A 16 -14.34 -26.82 -22.11
N LEU A 17 -13.16 -26.18 -22.22
CA LEU A 17 -11.98 -26.82 -22.78
C LEU A 17 -11.52 -27.99 -21.90
N VAL A 18 -11.35 -27.78 -20.58
CA VAL A 18 -10.90 -28.86 -19.69
C VAL A 18 -11.95 -29.95 -19.48
N ALA A 19 -13.23 -29.65 -19.74
CA ALA A 19 -14.28 -30.66 -19.76
C ALA A 19 -14.22 -31.54 -21.04
N ALA A 20 -13.87 -30.93 -22.15
CA ALA A 20 -13.71 -31.65 -23.43
C ALA A 20 -12.37 -32.43 -23.51
N GLU A 21 -11.31 -31.85 -22.91
CA GLU A 21 -9.94 -32.40 -22.91
C GLU A 21 -9.39 -32.52 -21.52
N PRO A 22 -9.91 -33.40 -20.65
CA PRO A 22 -9.53 -33.50 -19.25
C PRO A 22 -8.08 -33.95 -19.03
N ALA A 23 -7.44 -34.54 -20.01
CA ALA A 23 -6.04 -34.98 -19.98
C ALA A 23 -5.05 -33.89 -20.45
N SER A 24 -5.52 -32.68 -20.78
CA SER A 24 -4.65 -31.58 -21.21
C SER A 24 -4.08 -30.82 -20.02
N SER A 25 -2.84 -31.11 -19.59
CA SER A 25 -2.13 -30.36 -18.54
C SER A 25 -2.09 -28.87 -18.87
N ARG A 26 -1.79 -28.51 -20.12
CA ARG A 26 -1.77 -27.13 -20.59
C ARG A 26 -3.14 -26.45 -20.45
N GLY A 27 -4.24 -27.16 -20.72
CA GLY A 27 -5.60 -26.65 -20.53
C GLY A 27 -5.86 -26.29 -19.08
N TRP A 28 -5.48 -27.17 -18.15
CA TRP A 28 -5.60 -26.94 -16.73
C TRP A 28 -4.68 -25.80 -16.23
N CYS A 29 -3.48 -25.66 -16.76
CA CYS A 29 -2.60 -24.52 -16.45
C CYS A 29 -3.22 -23.18 -16.88
N LEU A 30 -3.78 -23.10 -18.07
CA LEU A 30 -4.48 -21.90 -18.53
C LEU A 30 -5.70 -21.59 -17.66
N PHE A 31 -6.42 -22.62 -17.23
CA PHE A 31 -7.58 -22.49 -16.34
C PHE A 31 -7.17 -21.99 -14.96
N ALA A 32 -6.08 -22.52 -14.40
CA ALA A 32 -5.48 -22.01 -13.16
C ALA A 32 -5.06 -20.53 -13.30
N ARG A 33 -4.43 -20.15 -14.44
CA ARG A 33 -4.04 -18.75 -14.72
C ARG A 33 -5.27 -17.84 -14.84
N ALA A 34 -6.37 -18.31 -15.42
CA ALA A 34 -7.62 -17.55 -15.48
C ALA A 34 -8.21 -17.32 -14.09
N HIS A 35 -8.24 -18.35 -13.25
CA HIS A 35 -8.69 -18.23 -11.86
C HIS A 35 -7.81 -17.31 -11.04
N LEU A 36 -6.47 -17.35 -11.20
CA LEU A 36 -5.54 -16.40 -10.57
C LEU A 36 -5.89 -14.95 -10.92
N GLY A 37 -6.13 -14.68 -12.21
CA GLY A 37 -6.49 -13.33 -12.66
C GLY A 37 -7.87 -12.87 -12.19
N ALA A 38 -8.78 -13.81 -11.91
CA ALA A 38 -10.11 -13.56 -11.36
C ALA A 38 -10.14 -13.53 -9.80
N ASP A 39 -8.98 -13.53 -9.13
CA ASP A 39 -8.82 -13.61 -7.67
C ASP A 39 -9.45 -14.86 -7.02
N ARG A 40 -9.68 -15.92 -7.80
CA ARG A 40 -10.22 -17.21 -7.34
C ARG A 40 -9.07 -18.16 -7.03
N TYR A 41 -8.41 -17.91 -5.90
CA TYR A 41 -7.14 -18.56 -5.59
C TYR A 41 -7.27 -20.04 -5.22
N VAL A 42 -8.38 -20.44 -4.61
CA VAL A 42 -8.63 -21.85 -4.26
C VAL A 42 -8.79 -22.68 -5.52
N GLU A 43 -9.62 -22.23 -6.45
CA GLU A 43 -9.86 -22.89 -7.72
C GLU A 43 -8.58 -22.90 -8.58
N ALA A 44 -7.75 -21.84 -8.46
CA ALA A 44 -6.45 -21.82 -9.14
C ALA A 44 -5.50 -22.90 -8.62
N VAL A 45 -5.47 -23.17 -7.31
CA VAL A 45 -4.67 -24.27 -6.72
C VAL A 45 -5.19 -25.61 -7.19
N GLU A 46 -6.51 -25.83 -7.19
CA GLU A 46 -7.12 -27.07 -7.66
C GLU A 46 -6.79 -27.36 -9.11
N ALA A 47 -6.95 -26.37 -9.98
CA ALA A 47 -6.63 -26.51 -11.40
C ALA A 47 -5.13 -26.76 -11.63
N ALA A 48 -4.25 -26.06 -10.91
CA ALA A 48 -2.81 -26.28 -10.98
C ALA A 48 -2.41 -27.68 -10.51
N ASN A 49 -3.01 -28.20 -9.44
CA ASN A 49 -2.78 -29.56 -8.96
C ASN A 49 -3.27 -30.62 -9.96
N ARG A 50 -4.38 -30.38 -10.65
CA ARG A 50 -4.84 -31.23 -11.74
C ARG A 50 -3.82 -31.29 -12.88
N ALA A 51 -3.27 -30.14 -13.28
CA ALA A 51 -2.22 -30.08 -14.30
C ALA A 51 -0.98 -30.86 -13.88
N ALA A 52 -0.51 -30.68 -12.62
CA ALA A 52 0.65 -31.39 -12.08
C ALA A 52 0.44 -32.92 -11.99
N ALA A 53 -0.80 -33.36 -11.74
CA ALA A 53 -1.13 -34.79 -11.73
C ALA A 53 -1.08 -35.41 -13.12
N ILE A 54 -1.36 -34.66 -14.18
CA ILE A 54 -1.31 -35.11 -15.57
C ILE A 54 0.15 -35.14 -16.05
N GLU A 55 0.92 -34.09 -15.79
CA GLU A 55 2.33 -33.96 -16.19
C GLU A 55 3.20 -33.57 -14.98
N PRO A 56 3.63 -34.56 -14.15
CA PRO A 56 4.39 -34.28 -12.94
C PRO A 56 5.79 -33.66 -13.17
N ALA A 57 6.33 -33.81 -14.38
CA ALA A 57 7.63 -33.25 -14.75
C ALA A 57 7.55 -31.80 -15.26
N GLU A 58 6.36 -31.26 -15.42
CA GLU A 58 6.15 -29.89 -15.89
C GLU A 58 6.27 -28.88 -14.72
N GLU A 59 7.05 -27.83 -14.91
CA GLU A 59 7.29 -26.82 -13.86
C GLU A 59 6.12 -25.84 -13.67
N TRP A 60 5.40 -25.54 -14.74
CA TRP A 60 4.43 -24.47 -14.78
C TRP A 60 3.27 -24.63 -13.80
N PRO A 61 2.65 -25.84 -13.64
CA PRO A 61 1.63 -26.06 -12.62
C PRO A 61 2.10 -25.68 -11.21
N HIS A 62 3.32 -26.06 -10.84
CA HIS A 62 3.86 -25.76 -9.51
C HIS A 62 4.07 -24.26 -9.29
N ARG A 63 4.47 -23.53 -10.30
CA ARG A 63 4.61 -22.07 -10.27
C ARG A 63 3.25 -21.39 -10.11
N LEU A 64 2.21 -21.85 -10.80
CA LEU A 64 0.85 -21.35 -10.66
C LEU A 64 0.28 -21.63 -9.25
N ALA A 65 0.46 -22.86 -8.76
CA ALA A 65 0.04 -23.24 -7.42
C ALA A 65 0.73 -22.38 -6.35
N SER A 66 2.04 -22.16 -6.48
CA SER A 66 2.79 -21.28 -5.58
C SER A 66 2.22 -19.87 -5.53
N ASN A 67 1.90 -19.29 -6.70
CA ASN A 67 1.33 -17.95 -6.77
C ASN A 67 -0.05 -17.88 -6.08
N ALA A 68 -0.93 -18.83 -6.34
CA ALA A 68 -2.24 -18.89 -5.70
C ALA A 68 -2.14 -19.08 -4.17
N LEU A 69 -1.25 -19.97 -3.71
CA LEU A 69 -1.01 -20.22 -2.28
C LEU A 69 -0.44 -18.99 -1.55
N MET A 70 0.40 -18.17 -2.21
CA MET A 70 0.85 -16.91 -1.64
C MET A 70 -0.31 -15.95 -1.37
N HIS A 71 -1.27 -15.85 -2.28
CA HIS A 71 -2.47 -15.01 -2.10
C HIS A 71 -3.41 -15.54 -1.02
N LEU A 72 -3.48 -16.86 -0.83
CA LEU A 72 -4.22 -17.50 0.27
C LEU A 72 -3.52 -17.34 1.64
N GLY A 73 -2.28 -16.86 1.68
CA GLY A 73 -1.50 -16.75 2.90
C GLY A 73 -0.81 -18.06 3.32
N ASN A 74 -0.89 -19.10 2.50
CA ASN A 74 -0.29 -20.41 2.75
C ASN A 74 1.19 -20.43 2.34
N HIS A 75 2.00 -19.56 2.98
CA HIS A 75 3.36 -19.24 2.53
C HIS A 75 4.32 -20.43 2.54
N ALA A 76 4.17 -21.35 3.51
CA ALA A 76 5.01 -22.55 3.57
C ALA A 76 4.75 -23.51 2.40
N GLU A 77 3.47 -23.67 2.01
CA GLU A 77 3.10 -24.50 0.87
C GLU A 77 3.48 -23.82 -0.45
N ALA A 78 3.31 -22.51 -0.54
CA ALA A 78 3.77 -21.72 -1.68
C ALA A 78 5.27 -21.92 -1.93
N LEU A 79 6.07 -21.87 -0.87
CA LEU A 79 7.53 -22.07 -0.98
C LEU A 79 7.89 -23.50 -1.40
N ARG A 80 7.14 -24.52 -0.92
CA ARG A 80 7.34 -25.91 -1.39
C ARG A 80 7.03 -26.04 -2.88
N ALA A 81 5.90 -25.50 -3.33
CA ALA A 81 5.52 -25.52 -4.75
C ALA A 81 6.54 -24.77 -5.63
N ALA A 82 6.98 -23.57 -5.21
CA ALA A 82 8.02 -22.82 -5.90
C ALA A 82 9.35 -23.59 -5.99
N SER A 83 9.75 -24.27 -4.91
CA SER A 83 10.98 -25.07 -4.87
C SER A 83 10.89 -26.26 -5.81
N GLU A 84 9.73 -26.88 -5.94
CA GLU A 84 9.49 -27.98 -6.87
C GLU A 84 9.55 -27.48 -8.32
N SER A 85 8.91 -26.34 -8.63
CA SER A 85 9.04 -25.71 -9.96
C SER A 85 10.51 -25.46 -10.33
N ARG A 86 11.31 -24.92 -9.39
CA ARG A 86 12.76 -24.71 -9.61
C ARG A 86 13.53 -26.03 -9.78
N ARG A 87 13.18 -27.08 -9.04
CA ARG A 87 13.81 -28.40 -9.17
C ARG A 87 13.60 -28.98 -10.58
N LEU A 88 12.40 -28.78 -11.14
CA LEU A 88 12.04 -29.28 -12.48
C LEU A 88 12.70 -28.45 -13.60
N ALA A 89 12.82 -27.14 -13.43
CA ALA A 89 13.40 -26.24 -14.44
C ALA A 89 14.41 -25.24 -13.82
N PRO A 90 15.61 -25.71 -13.41
CA PRO A 90 16.58 -24.88 -12.70
C PRO A 90 17.25 -23.81 -13.57
N SER A 91 17.23 -23.94 -14.88
CA SER A 91 17.75 -22.94 -15.81
C SER A 91 16.72 -21.88 -16.23
N TYR A 92 15.48 -22.02 -15.79
CA TYR A 92 14.39 -21.11 -16.16
C TYR A 92 14.27 -20.00 -15.10
N TRP A 93 14.55 -18.75 -15.47
CA TRP A 93 14.63 -17.64 -14.51
C TRP A 93 13.31 -17.42 -13.74
N GLN A 94 12.17 -17.71 -14.32
CA GLN A 94 10.86 -17.54 -13.70
C GLN A 94 10.68 -18.45 -12.48
N THR A 95 11.29 -19.63 -12.45
CA THR A 95 11.22 -20.52 -11.27
C THR A 95 11.97 -19.95 -10.09
N HIS A 96 13.11 -19.29 -10.34
CA HIS A 96 13.86 -18.57 -9.31
C HIS A 96 13.12 -17.33 -8.81
N VAL A 97 12.44 -16.61 -9.70
CA VAL A 97 11.54 -15.50 -9.32
C VAL A 97 10.43 -16.02 -8.41
N CYS A 98 9.82 -17.15 -8.74
CA CYS A 98 8.78 -17.76 -7.94
C CYS A 98 9.28 -18.12 -6.53
N VAL A 99 10.48 -18.77 -6.43
CA VAL A 99 11.10 -19.06 -5.14
C VAL A 99 11.38 -17.80 -4.35
N ALA A 100 11.92 -16.75 -4.98
CA ALA A 100 12.22 -15.51 -4.28
C ALA A 100 10.96 -14.81 -3.76
N GLN A 101 9.88 -14.81 -4.53
CA GLN A 101 8.58 -14.25 -4.09
C GLN A 101 7.99 -15.04 -2.93
N ALA A 102 7.96 -16.38 -3.03
CA ALA A 102 7.45 -17.25 -1.99
C ALA A 102 8.30 -17.16 -0.69
N ALA A 103 9.63 -17.07 -0.83
CA ALA A 103 10.55 -16.89 0.30
C ALA A 103 10.34 -15.52 0.99
N LEU A 104 10.09 -14.43 0.24
CA LEU A 104 9.72 -13.14 0.82
C LEU A 104 8.40 -13.24 1.61
N ALA A 105 7.39 -13.92 1.06
CA ALA A 105 6.11 -14.14 1.72
C ALA A 105 6.25 -15.00 2.99
N ALA A 106 7.15 -15.98 2.97
CA ALA A 106 7.50 -16.83 4.11
C ALA A 106 8.48 -16.19 5.10
N ALA A 107 8.80 -14.89 4.96
CA ALA A 107 9.74 -14.15 5.78
C ALA A 107 11.17 -14.78 5.82
N GLN A 108 11.63 -15.34 4.69
CA GLN A 108 12.96 -15.93 4.50
C GLN A 108 13.83 -15.07 3.56
N PRO A 109 14.32 -13.88 4.00
CA PRO A 109 14.98 -12.92 3.12
C PRO A 109 16.33 -13.41 2.57
N ALA A 110 17.03 -14.30 3.26
CA ALA A 110 18.28 -14.88 2.78
C ALA A 110 18.05 -15.79 1.56
N LEU A 111 17.03 -16.66 1.63
CA LEU A 111 16.64 -17.52 0.51
C LEU A 111 16.11 -16.69 -0.66
N ALA A 112 15.31 -15.65 -0.38
CA ALA A 112 14.84 -14.74 -1.40
C ALA A 112 16.00 -14.05 -2.13
N ALA A 113 17.04 -13.64 -1.40
CA ALA A 113 18.20 -12.97 -1.99
C ALA A 113 19.00 -13.90 -2.91
N SER A 114 19.25 -15.14 -2.49
CA SER A 114 19.96 -16.13 -3.31
C SER A 114 19.19 -16.48 -4.58
N ALA A 115 17.88 -16.68 -4.48
CA ALA A 115 17.03 -16.97 -5.63
C ALA A 115 16.93 -15.77 -6.59
N ALA A 116 16.79 -14.54 -6.08
CA ALA A 116 16.78 -13.33 -6.91
C ALA A 116 18.13 -13.10 -7.62
N ALA A 117 19.25 -13.40 -6.96
CA ALA A 117 20.58 -13.34 -7.57
C ALA A 117 20.71 -14.30 -8.76
N GLU A 118 20.21 -15.52 -8.60
CA GLU A 118 20.24 -16.52 -9.67
C GLU A 118 19.30 -16.14 -10.83
N ALA A 119 18.10 -15.64 -10.53
CA ALA A 119 17.19 -15.10 -11.56
C ALA A 119 17.88 -14.00 -12.37
N ARG A 120 18.61 -13.08 -11.73
CA ARG A 120 19.35 -12.01 -12.38
C ARG A 120 20.53 -12.51 -13.21
N ARG A 121 21.20 -13.57 -12.77
CA ARG A 121 22.26 -14.21 -13.56
C ARG A 121 21.69 -14.82 -14.85
N LEU A 122 20.52 -15.44 -14.78
CA LEU A 122 19.86 -16.10 -15.91
C LEU A 122 19.20 -15.09 -16.87
N ALA A 123 18.65 -13.99 -16.34
CA ALA A 123 17.92 -12.99 -17.12
C ALA A 123 18.28 -11.55 -16.69
N PRO A 124 19.48 -11.06 -17.04
CA PRO A 124 19.98 -9.77 -16.57
C PRO A 124 19.26 -8.55 -17.16
N ASN A 125 18.51 -8.72 -18.24
CA ASN A 125 17.75 -7.65 -18.91
C ASN A 125 16.24 -7.79 -18.73
N GLU A 126 15.79 -8.62 -17.82
CA GLU A 126 14.36 -8.80 -17.53
C GLU A 126 13.91 -7.80 -16.47
N PRO A 127 12.93 -6.90 -16.75
CA PRO A 127 12.46 -5.89 -15.80
C PRO A 127 11.93 -6.49 -14.50
N ASP A 128 11.16 -7.59 -14.58
CA ASP A 128 10.57 -8.27 -13.43
C ASP A 128 11.63 -8.83 -12.46
N VAL A 129 12.77 -9.24 -12.98
CA VAL A 129 13.90 -9.74 -12.17
C VAL A 129 14.55 -8.60 -11.37
N HIS A 130 14.71 -7.43 -11.97
CA HIS A 130 15.19 -6.25 -11.26
C HIS A 130 14.15 -5.75 -10.26
N PHE A 131 12.88 -5.69 -10.64
CA PHE A 131 11.79 -5.34 -9.73
C PHE A 131 11.79 -6.23 -8.48
N LEU A 132 11.89 -7.55 -8.64
CA LEU A 132 11.98 -8.50 -7.55
C LEU A 132 13.23 -8.29 -6.69
N SER A 133 14.40 -8.09 -7.33
CA SER A 133 15.66 -7.80 -6.61
C SER A 133 15.53 -6.58 -5.72
N GLY A 134 14.87 -5.52 -6.20
CA GLY A 134 14.56 -4.35 -5.41
C GLY A 134 13.62 -4.62 -4.23
N LYS A 135 12.60 -5.47 -4.40
CA LYS A 135 11.74 -5.92 -3.29
C LYS A 135 12.51 -6.70 -2.23
N VAL A 136 13.43 -7.57 -2.66
CA VAL A 136 14.31 -8.32 -1.75
C VAL A 136 15.23 -7.38 -0.97
N ALA A 137 15.84 -6.40 -1.63
CA ALA A 137 16.66 -5.38 -0.99
C ALA A 137 15.85 -4.58 0.05
N LEU A 138 14.61 -4.19 -0.27
CA LEU A 138 13.68 -3.54 0.68
C LEU A 138 13.39 -4.37 1.91
N ALA A 139 13.19 -5.68 1.75
CA ALA A 139 12.94 -6.61 2.85
C ALA A 139 14.15 -6.76 3.77
N ARG A 140 15.35 -6.56 3.23
CA ARG A 140 16.62 -6.53 3.98
C ARG A 140 16.97 -5.17 4.59
N GLY A 141 16.16 -4.14 4.30
CA GLY A 141 16.39 -2.77 4.76
C GLY A 141 17.38 -1.96 3.92
N ASP A 142 17.92 -2.52 2.84
CA ASP A 142 18.84 -1.84 1.93
C ASP A 142 18.06 -0.97 0.92
N LEU A 143 17.85 0.29 1.32
CA LEU A 143 17.09 1.24 0.51
C LEU A 143 17.83 1.69 -0.75
N GLU A 144 19.16 1.69 -0.73
CA GLU A 144 19.94 2.16 -1.89
C GLU A 144 19.94 1.11 -3.00
N SER A 145 20.31 -0.13 -2.70
CA SER A 145 20.19 -1.23 -3.66
C SER A 145 18.76 -1.42 -4.16
N ALA A 146 17.76 -1.21 -3.27
CA ALA A 146 16.37 -1.27 -3.69
C ALA A 146 16.04 -0.20 -4.73
N ARG A 147 16.50 1.04 -4.54
CA ARG A 147 16.31 2.15 -5.47
C ARG A 147 16.95 1.82 -6.83
N GLU A 148 18.22 1.41 -6.81
CA GLU A 148 18.98 1.09 -8.02
C GLU A 148 18.29 0.00 -8.86
N HIS A 149 17.84 -1.06 -8.21
CA HIS A 149 17.13 -2.14 -8.88
C HIS A 149 15.78 -1.69 -9.46
N GLN A 150 15.01 -0.84 -8.76
CA GLN A 150 13.75 -0.33 -9.31
C GLN A 150 13.99 0.64 -10.47
N GLU A 151 15.03 1.49 -10.40
CA GLU A 151 15.44 2.36 -11.51
C GLU A 151 15.89 1.54 -12.72
N ARG A 152 16.61 0.44 -12.50
CA ARG A 152 16.99 -0.48 -13.58
C ARG A 152 15.79 -1.15 -14.22
N ALA A 153 14.80 -1.59 -13.42
CA ALA A 153 13.55 -2.13 -13.96
C ALA A 153 12.83 -1.12 -14.86
N LEU A 154 12.77 0.16 -14.44
CA LEU A 154 12.16 1.24 -15.23
C LEU A 154 13.00 1.63 -16.47
N ALA A 155 14.30 1.46 -16.42
CA ALA A 155 15.17 1.69 -17.60
C ALA A 155 14.91 0.62 -18.67
N LEU A 156 14.55 -0.60 -18.28
CA LEU A 156 14.22 -1.71 -19.17
C LEU A 156 12.75 -1.65 -19.64
N ASP A 157 11.84 -1.36 -18.72
CA ASP A 157 10.42 -1.14 -19.00
C ASP A 157 9.93 0.15 -18.32
N PRO A 158 9.86 1.28 -19.05
CA PRO A 158 9.36 2.55 -18.51
C PRO A 158 7.90 2.52 -18.06
N ALA A 159 7.12 1.51 -18.47
CA ALA A 159 5.72 1.32 -18.08
C ALA A 159 5.54 0.39 -16.86
N HIS A 160 6.60 -0.10 -16.26
CA HIS A 160 6.54 -1.02 -15.13
C HIS A 160 5.95 -0.38 -13.87
N SER A 161 4.63 -0.44 -13.72
CA SER A 161 3.86 0.21 -12.64
C SER A 161 4.29 -0.25 -11.23
N GLY A 162 4.65 -1.53 -11.07
CA GLY A 162 5.16 -2.08 -9.82
C GLY A 162 6.45 -1.40 -9.36
N ALA A 163 7.41 -1.18 -10.28
CA ALA A 163 8.67 -0.51 -9.98
C ALA A 163 8.46 0.97 -9.64
N MET A 164 7.56 1.66 -10.35
CA MET A 164 7.16 3.04 -9.99
C MET A 164 6.59 3.10 -8.58
N ASN A 165 5.72 2.15 -8.23
CA ASN A 165 5.12 2.08 -6.88
C ASN A 165 6.19 1.86 -5.80
N GLU A 166 7.13 0.95 -6.01
CA GLU A 166 8.19 0.70 -5.04
C GLU A 166 9.12 1.91 -4.88
N LEU A 167 9.47 2.63 -5.97
CA LEU A 167 10.21 3.91 -5.88
C LEU A 167 9.43 4.94 -5.06
N GLY A 168 8.11 5.02 -5.25
CA GLY A 168 7.26 5.86 -4.41
C GLY A 168 7.39 5.51 -2.92
N ARG A 169 7.37 4.23 -2.59
CA ARG A 169 7.54 3.73 -1.20
C ARG A 169 8.94 4.04 -0.64
N ILE A 170 9.99 3.89 -1.46
CA ILE A 170 11.37 4.23 -1.06
C ILE A 170 11.48 5.72 -0.77
N ARG A 171 10.93 6.60 -1.64
CA ARG A 171 10.92 8.06 -1.43
C ARG A 171 10.18 8.45 -0.15
N LEU A 172 9.09 7.77 0.19
CA LEU A 172 8.39 7.98 1.47
C LEU A 172 9.28 7.66 2.68
N ARG A 173 10.06 6.59 2.62
CA ARG A 173 11.01 6.25 3.70
C ARG A 173 12.11 7.30 3.85
N ARG A 174 12.45 7.99 2.75
CA ARG A 174 13.39 9.13 2.72
C ARG A 174 12.73 10.48 3.00
N HIS A 175 11.46 10.51 3.43
CA HIS A 175 10.68 11.72 3.69
C HIS A 175 10.40 12.61 2.45
N ASP A 176 10.67 12.14 1.24
CA ASP A 176 10.31 12.83 -0.01
C ASP A 176 8.86 12.50 -0.41
N THR A 177 7.95 13.20 0.23
CA THR A 177 6.50 13.01 0.01
C THR A 177 6.07 13.41 -1.40
N ALA A 178 6.62 14.50 -1.94
CA ALA A 178 6.24 15.01 -3.26
C ALA A 178 6.73 14.06 -4.38
N GLY A 179 7.95 13.56 -4.27
CA GLY A 179 8.48 12.55 -5.17
C GLY A 179 7.70 11.25 -5.13
N ALA A 180 7.32 10.80 -3.93
CA ALA A 180 6.52 9.60 -3.76
C ALA A 180 5.15 9.69 -4.45
N ILE A 181 4.43 10.81 -4.27
CA ILE A 181 3.13 11.03 -4.92
C ILE A 181 3.27 10.99 -6.45
N ARG A 182 4.30 11.60 -7.03
CA ARG A 182 4.55 11.55 -8.48
C ARG A 182 4.69 10.12 -8.99
N HIS A 183 5.48 9.29 -8.30
CA HIS A 183 5.65 7.89 -8.67
C HIS A 183 4.36 7.09 -8.57
N PHE A 184 3.56 7.28 -7.51
CA PHE A 184 2.26 6.60 -7.38
C PHE A 184 1.25 7.03 -8.45
N ILE A 185 1.24 8.32 -8.83
CA ILE A 185 0.39 8.81 -9.92
C ILE A 185 0.80 8.17 -11.25
N ASN A 186 2.10 8.12 -11.53
CA ASN A 186 2.59 7.48 -12.74
C ASN A 186 2.19 6.00 -12.78
N ALA A 187 2.39 5.27 -11.69
CA ALA A 187 1.95 3.87 -11.58
C ALA A 187 0.44 3.71 -11.81
N ALA A 188 -0.39 4.58 -11.22
CA ALA A 188 -1.84 4.54 -11.40
C ALA A 188 -2.29 4.86 -12.83
N ARG A 189 -1.52 5.63 -13.58
CA ARG A 189 -1.78 5.93 -14.99
C ARG A 189 -1.45 4.75 -15.90
N THR A 190 -0.36 4.06 -15.60
CA THR A 190 0.10 2.91 -16.37
C THR A 190 -0.85 1.72 -16.21
N THR A 191 -1.43 1.55 -15.00
CA THR A 191 -2.36 0.45 -14.71
C THR A 191 -3.61 0.98 -14.00
N PRO A 192 -4.60 1.52 -14.73
CA PRO A 192 -5.74 2.24 -14.14
C PRO A 192 -6.66 1.40 -13.24
N GLY A 193 -6.66 0.08 -13.36
CA GLY A 193 -7.49 -0.85 -12.56
C GLY A 193 -6.92 -1.17 -11.18
N GLU A 194 -5.64 -0.89 -10.94
CA GLU A 194 -4.96 -1.24 -9.71
C GLU A 194 -5.23 -0.25 -8.57
N HIS A 195 -6.09 -0.64 -7.63
CA HIS A 195 -6.46 0.20 -6.47
C HIS A 195 -5.32 0.44 -5.47
N ILE A 196 -4.23 -0.35 -5.53
CA ILE A 196 -3.11 -0.23 -4.60
C ILE A 196 -2.41 1.13 -4.73
N TYR A 197 -2.28 1.67 -5.94
CA TYR A 197 -1.59 2.94 -6.18
C TYR A 197 -2.39 4.13 -5.65
N SER A 198 -3.70 4.14 -5.87
CA SER A 198 -4.59 5.16 -5.31
C SER A 198 -4.65 5.09 -3.78
N ARG A 199 -4.64 3.88 -3.20
CA ARG A 199 -4.57 3.69 -1.74
C ARG A 199 -3.27 4.24 -1.17
N ASN A 200 -2.13 4.03 -1.84
CA ASN A 200 -0.84 4.56 -1.40
C ASN A 200 -0.84 6.10 -1.41
N ILE A 201 -1.44 6.74 -2.42
CA ILE A 201 -1.63 8.19 -2.45
C ILE A 201 -2.48 8.65 -1.25
N ASP A 202 -3.61 7.99 -1.00
CA ASP A 202 -4.48 8.29 0.15
C ASP A 202 -3.72 8.20 1.48
N VAL A 203 -2.94 7.13 1.68
CA VAL A 203 -2.13 6.93 2.89
C VAL A 203 -1.12 8.07 3.08
N VAL A 204 -0.45 8.50 2.01
CA VAL A 204 0.51 9.60 2.06
C VAL A 204 -0.17 10.90 2.45
N ILE A 205 -1.29 11.23 1.81
CA ILE A 205 -2.05 12.44 2.09
C ILE A 205 -2.51 12.45 3.55
N LEU A 206 -3.13 11.36 4.01
CA LEU A 206 -3.61 11.24 5.38
C LEU A 206 -2.48 11.31 6.42
N ARG A 207 -1.32 10.71 6.14
CA ARG A 207 -0.15 10.76 7.03
C ARG A 207 0.44 12.16 7.13
N THR A 208 0.50 12.89 6.01
CA THR A 208 0.98 14.28 5.98
C THR A 208 0.04 15.19 6.73
N LEU A 209 -1.26 15.13 6.46
CA LEU A 209 -2.29 15.85 7.22
C LEU A 209 -2.20 15.54 8.71
N SER A 210 -2.08 14.26 9.05
CA SER A 210 -1.92 13.83 10.43
C SER A 210 -0.74 14.50 11.13
N ARG A 211 0.43 14.51 10.51
CA ARG A 211 1.62 15.14 11.09
C ARG A 211 1.44 16.65 11.29
N MET A 212 0.88 17.35 10.31
CA MET A 212 0.60 18.79 10.41
C MET A 212 -0.31 19.11 11.61
N ILE A 213 -1.34 18.30 11.82
CA ILE A 213 -2.26 18.48 12.93
C ILE A 213 -1.58 18.17 14.26
N TYR A 214 -0.71 17.15 14.37
CA TYR A 214 0.04 16.90 15.60
C TYR A 214 0.91 18.09 15.99
N VAL A 215 1.64 18.65 15.02
CA VAL A 215 2.46 19.83 15.24
C VAL A 215 1.58 21.03 15.68
N PHE A 216 0.47 21.25 14.98
CA PHE A 216 -0.47 22.33 15.28
C PHE A 216 -1.03 22.20 16.71
N VAL A 217 -1.51 21.01 17.10
CA VAL A 217 -2.07 20.76 18.45
C VAL A 217 -0.97 20.91 19.51
N LEU A 218 0.24 20.38 19.25
CA LEU A 218 1.35 20.50 20.20
C LEU A 218 1.71 21.96 20.46
N VAL A 219 1.83 22.76 19.41
CA VAL A 219 2.15 24.19 19.53
C VAL A 219 1.00 24.96 20.18
N ALA A 220 -0.25 24.61 19.85
CA ALA A 220 -1.42 25.17 20.50
C ALA A 220 -1.43 24.93 22.01
N LEU A 221 -1.15 23.68 22.44
CA LEU A 221 -1.04 23.33 23.85
C LEU A 221 0.10 24.08 24.55
N LEU A 222 1.24 24.20 23.88
CA LEU A 222 2.38 24.94 24.42
C LEU A 222 2.04 26.43 24.62
N MET A 223 1.38 27.04 23.61
CA MET A 223 0.94 28.43 23.68
C MET A 223 -0.14 28.69 24.73
N LEU A 224 -0.92 27.67 25.09
CA LEU A 224 -1.87 27.76 26.21
C LEU A 224 -1.20 27.58 27.55
N TRP A 225 -0.26 26.65 27.65
CA TRP A 225 0.42 26.28 28.92
C TRP A 225 1.40 27.33 29.40
N VAL A 226 2.21 27.91 28.50
CA VAL A 226 3.25 28.89 28.85
C VAL A 226 2.68 30.12 29.58
N PRO A 227 1.67 30.84 29.06
CA PRO A 227 1.13 32.01 29.79
C PRO A 227 0.39 31.61 31.06
N ALA A 228 -0.18 30.40 31.15
CA ALA A 228 -0.85 29.91 32.34
C ALA A 228 0.15 29.66 33.49
N VAL A 229 1.34 29.12 33.22
CA VAL A 229 2.39 28.81 34.18
C VAL A 229 3.22 30.05 34.52
N MET A 230 3.51 30.89 33.54
CA MET A 230 4.35 32.07 33.69
C MET A 230 3.59 33.31 34.23
N HIS A 231 2.25 33.23 34.35
CA HIS A 231 1.39 34.34 34.75
C HIS A 231 1.57 35.61 33.89
N VAL A 232 1.87 35.42 32.60
CA VAL A 232 2.12 36.48 31.62
C VAL A 232 0.82 36.78 30.84
N ASP A 233 0.75 38.00 30.30
CA ASP A 233 -0.38 38.42 29.51
C ASP A 233 -0.64 37.45 28.32
N ARG A 234 -1.91 37.06 28.15
CA ARG A 234 -2.34 36.05 27.17
C ARG A 234 -2.51 36.60 25.75
N PHE A 235 -2.67 37.89 25.61
CA PHE A 235 -2.96 38.52 24.32
C PHE A 235 -1.88 38.27 23.28
N PRO A 236 -0.56 38.41 23.57
CA PRO A 236 0.48 38.11 22.58
C PRO A 236 0.46 36.66 22.09
N PHE A 237 0.14 35.70 22.98
CA PHE A 237 0.06 34.28 22.67
C PHE A 237 -1.15 33.96 21.79
N ALA A 238 -2.29 34.63 21.98
CA ALA A 238 -3.47 34.50 21.13
C ALA A 238 -3.21 35.01 19.71
N VAL A 239 -2.52 36.13 19.56
CA VAL A 239 -2.09 36.66 18.26
C VAL A 239 -1.10 35.70 17.59
N GLY A 240 -0.11 35.19 18.32
CA GLY A 240 0.85 34.20 17.83
C GLY A 240 0.17 32.91 17.34
N PHE A 241 -0.85 32.44 18.06
CA PHE A 241 -1.65 31.30 17.66
C PHE A 241 -2.42 31.56 16.36
N GLY A 242 -3.05 32.74 16.22
CA GLY A 242 -3.73 33.14 15.00
C GLY A 242 -2.80 33.15 13.78
N VAL A 243 -1.60 33.70 13.93
CA VAL A 243 -0.56 33.69 12.88
C VAL A 243 -0.14 32.27 12.54
N LEU A 244 0.06 31.40 13.55
CA LEU A 244 0.41 30.00 13.31
C LEU A 244 -0.70 29.25 12.57
N ALA A 245 -1.96 29.46 12.95
CA ALA A 245 -3.11 28.83 12.29
C ALA A 245 -3.19 29.24 10.82
N VAL A 246 -3.10 30.53 10.54
CA VAL A 246 -3.08 31.06 9.16
C VAL A 246 -1.87 30.53 8.39
N GLY A 247 -0.68 30.53 9.01
CA GLY A 247 0.54 29.98 8.41
C GLY A 247 0.43 28.49 8.08
N THR A 248 -0.21 27.72 8.95
CA THR A 248 -0.44 26.28 8.74
C THR A 248 -1.41 26.03 7.56
N ILE A 249 -2.50 26.79 7.49
CA ILE A 249 -3.48 26.72 6.39
C ILE A 249 -2.83 27.17 5.07
N ALA A 250 -2.10 28.26 5.07
CA ALA A 250 -1.37 28.75 3.92
C ALA A 250 -0.28 27.77 3.46
N GLY A 251 0.49 27.20 4.38
CA GLY A 251 1.49 26.17 4.12
C GLY A 251 0.89 24.92 3.49
N PHE A 252 -0.26 24.47 3.97
CA PHE A 252 -1.01 23.35 3.37
C PHE A 252 -1.50 23.71 1.97
N GLY A 253 -2.05 24.90 1.78
CA GLY A 253 -2.44 25.42 0.47
C GLY A 253 -1.28 25.44 -0.52
N LEU A 254 -0.10 25.89 -0.09
CA LEU A 254 1.13 25.93 -0.89
C LEU A 254 1.61 24.52 -1.27
N VAL A 255 1.54 23.56 -0.35
CA VAL A 255 1.85 22.15 -0.64
C VAL A 255 0.87 21.60 -1.69
N LEU A 256 -0.42 21.89 -1.56
CA LEU A 256 -1.42 21.48 -2.56
C LEU A 256 -1.17 22.14 -3.93
N LEU A 257 -0.74 23.40 -3.95
CA LEU A 257 -0.42 24.11 -5.18
C LEU A 257 0.83 23.59 -5.88
N ARG A 258 1.78 23.05 -5.12
CA ARG A 258 2.99 22.41 -5.65
C ARG A 258 2.77 21.00 -6.19
N LEU A 259 1.64 20.38 -5.85
CA LEU A 259 1.28 19.07 -6.41
C LEU A 259 0.90 19.20 -7.90
N PRO A 260 1.21 18.20 -8.74
CA PRO A 260 0.71 18.11 -10.11
C PRO A 260 -0.82 18.27 -10.16
N ARG A 261 -1.35 18.86 -11.23
CA ARG A 261 -2.80 19.12 -11.37
C ARG A 261 -3.66 17.90 -11.11
N GLU A 262 -3.18 16.73 -11.51
CA GLU A 262 -3.85 15.43 -11.34
C GLU A 262 -3.89 14.99 -9.88
N ALA A 263 -2.77 15.18 -9.16
CA ALA A 263 -2.73 14.91 -7.72
C ALA A 263 -3.74 15.78 -6.96
N ARG A 264 -3.97 17.03 -7.38
CA ARG A 264 -4.99 17.91 -6.77
C ARG A 264 -6.40 17.34 -6.90
N GLY A 265 -6.72 16.74 -8.06
CA GLY A 265 -8.01 16.06 -8.30
C GLY A 265 -8.20 14.87 -7.38
N LEU A 266 -7.15 14.05 -7.23
CA LEU A 266 -7.12 12.89 -6.31
C LEU A 266 -7.24 13.33 -4.85
N VAL A 267 -6.50 14.36 -4.43
CA VAL A 267 -6.61 14.93 -3.07
C VAL A 267 -8.03 15.41 -2.81
N ARG A 268 -8.64 16.16 -3.74
CA ARG A 268 -10.05 16.61 -3.60
C ARG A 268 -11.01 15.43 -3.49
N ARG A 269 -10.80 14.37 -4.26
CA ARG A 269 -11.60 13.14 -4.19
C ARG A 269 -11.44 12.46 -2.83
N THR A 270 -10.20 12.28 -2.35
CA THR A 270 -9.90 11.68 -1.04
C THR A 270 -10.51 12.49 0.09
N LEU A 271 -10.40 13.82 0.04
CA LEU A 271 -11.01 14.73 1.02
C LEU A 271 -12.54 14.65 1.02
N ARG A 272 -13.18 14.52 -0.16
CA ARG A 272 -14.64 14.40 -0.28
C ARG A 272 -15.18 13.03 0.12
N THR A 273 -14.48 11.95 -0.25
CA THR A 273 -14.97 10.57 -0.04
C THR A 273 -14.66 10.06 1.37
N ARG A 274 -13.67 10.60 2.05
CA ARG A 274 -13.30 10.20 3.40
C ARG A 274 -13.82 11.21 4.42
N ARG A 275 -14.98 10.92 5.03
CA ARG A 275 -15.55 11.68 6.17
C ARG A 275 -14.53 12.01 7.27
N VAL A 276 -13.46 11.22 7.38
CA VAL A 276 -12.35 11.42 8.31
C VAL A 276 -11.57 12.72 8.00
N ALA A 277 -11.32 13.05 6.73
CA ALA A 277 -10.60 14.27 6.37
C ALA A 277 -11.46 15.51 6.65
N THR A 278 -12.75 15.46 6.37
CA THR A 278 -13.70 16.53 6.67
C THR A 278 -13.85 16.73 8.19
N ALA A 279 -14.00 15.63 8.94
CA ALA A 279 -14.05 15.67 10.40
C ALA A 279 -12.76 16.26 11.01
N LEU A 280 -11.63 16.00 10.38
CA LEU A 280 -10.32 16.50 10.80
C LEU A 280 -10.21 18.03 10.59
N PHE A 281 -10.68 18.54 9.44
CA PHE A 281 -10.74 20.00 9.19
C PHE A 281 -11.69 20.71 10.14
N VAL A 282 -12.86 20.10 10.41
CA VAL A 282 -13.82 20.63 11.40
C VAL A 282 -13.21 20.63 12.79
N ALA A 283 -12.47 19.61 13.18
CA ALA A 283 -11.78 19.55 14.46
C ALA A 283 -10.70 20.64 14.59
N ILE A 284 -9.90 20.89 13.54
CA ILE A 284 -8.90 21.96 13.54
C ILE A 284 -9.58 23.33 13.65
N GLY A 285 -10.64 23.56 12.87
CA GLY A 285 -11.43 24.79 12.93
C GLY A 285 -12.04 24.98 14.31
N GLY A 286 -12.59 23.93 14.90
CA GLY A 286 -13.16 23.96 16.25
C GLY A 286 -12.11 24.28 17.33
N VAL A 287 -10.93 23.70 17.26
CA VAL A 287 -9.79 24.01 18.16
C VAL A 287 -9.35 25.46 17.97
N ALA A 288 -9.26 25.95 16.74
CA ALA A 288 -8.88 27.33 16.46
C ALA A 288 -9.90 28.33 17.02
N VAL A 289 -11.20 28.07 16.87
CA VAL A 289 -12.29 28.87 17.42
C VAL A 289 -12.30 28.83 18.95
N ALA A 290 -12.14 27.64 19.54
CA ALA A 290 -12.05 27.51 20.99
C ALA A 290 -10.85 28.28 21.59
N PHE A 291 -9.72 28.28 20.88
CA PHE A 291 -8.53 29.03 21.29
C PHE A 291 -8.74 30.54 21.14
N ALA A 292 -9.39 31.01 20.10
CA ALA A 292 -9.77 32.40 19.93
C ALA A 292 -10.74 32.86 21.08
N ALA A 293 -11.72 32.01 21.39
CA ALA A 293 -12.66 32.30 22.49
C ALA A 293 -11.94 32.44 23.86
N VAL A 294 -10.98 31.55 24.15
CA VAL A 294 -10.19 31.59 25.42
C VAL A 294 -9.35 32.87 25.56
N ALA A 295 -8.95 33.48 24.42
CA ALA A 295 -8.20 34.73 24.45
C ALA A 295 -9.03 35.91 24.98
N PHE A 296 -10.35 35.84 24.89
CA PHE A 296 -11.30 36.91 25.29
C PHE A 296 -12.06 36.62 26.56
N VAL A 297 -11.92 35.43 27.16
CA VAL A 297 -12.61 35.07 28.43
C VAL A 297 -11.69 35.32 29.62
N PRO A 298 -12.21 36.00 30.68
CA PRO A 298 -11.44 36.21 31.92
C PRO A 298 -10.96 34.89 32.55
N PRO A 299 -9.77 34.86 33.20
CA PRO A 299 -9.24 33.64 33.79
C PRO A 299 -10.15 33.00 34.83
N SER A 300 -10.99 33.76 35.48
CA SER A 300 -11.96 33.32 36.50
C SER A 300 -13.16 32.57 35.88
N GLU A 301 -13.43 32.74 34.60
CA GLU A 301 -14.58 32.16 33.90
C GLU A 301 -14.22 31.02 32.95
N LEU A 302 -12.93 30.64 32.86
CA LEU A 302 -12.48 29.54 32.03
C LEU A 302 -13.00 28.21 32.58
N PRO A 303 -13.86 27.50 31.84
CA PRO A 303 -14.37 26.23 32.31
C PRO A 303 -13.23 25.22 32.44
N GLN A 304 -13.21 24.49 33.55
CA GLN A 304 -12.27 23.35 33.77
C GLN A 304 -12.41 22.24 32.69
N THR A 305 -13.40 22.35 31.85
CA THR A 305 -13.71 21.43 30.76
C THR A 305 -12.85 21.58 29.51
N LEU A 306 -12.07 22.68 29.40
CA LEU A 306 -11.24 22.93 28.21
C LEU A 306 -10.17 21.86 27.98
N PRO A 307 -9.43 21.35 28.98
CA PRO A 307 -8.50 20.24 28.87
C PRO A 307 -9.19 18.94 28.43
N ILE A 308 -10.44 18.74 28.88
CA ILE A 308 -11.25 17.56 28.56
C ILE A 308 -11.64 17.56 27.07
N ALA A 309 -12.07 18.69 26.52
CA ALA A 309 -12.41 18.83 25.10
C ALA A 309 -11.20 18.55 24.19
N ILE A 310 -10.01 18.99 24.61
CA ILE A 310 -8.74 18.73 23.92
C ILE A 310 -8.41 17.23 23.98
N LEU A 311 -8.54 16.59 25.14
CA LEU A 311 -8.33 15.16 25.34
C LEU A 311 -9.31 14.31 24.50
N ILE A 312 -10.58 14.69 24.43
CA ILE A 312 -11.58 14.01 23.59
C ILE A 312 -11.19 14.12 22.10
N THR A 313 -10.73 15.28 21.66
CA THR A 313 -10.27 15.47 20.27
C THR A 313 -9.05 14.63 19.95
N ILE A 314 -8.10 14.51 20.88
CA ILE A 314 -6.93 13.64 20.77
C ILE A 314 -7.34 12.15 20.79
N ALA A 315 -8.22 11.74 21.68
CA ALA A 315 -8.70 10.36 21.79
C ALA A 315 -9.51 9.92 20.57
N ALA A 316 -10.43 10.76 20.08
CA ALA A 316 -11.17 10.51 18.84
C ALA A 316 -10.26 10.30 17.63
N ARG A 317 -9.11 10.95 17.64
CA ARG A 317 -8.11 10.85 16.61
C ARG A 317 -7.25 9.58 16.71
N ILE A 318 -6.81 9.22 17.93
CA ILE A 318 -6.09 7.96 18.17
C ILE A 318 -6.93 6.78 17.70
N THR A 319 -8.24 6.81 17.97
CA THR A 319 -9.18 5.78 17.51
C THR A 319 -9.38 5.78 15.97
N ALA A 320 -9.42 6.95 15.34
CA ALA A 320 -9.50 7.08 13.89
C ALA A 320 -8.23 6.55 13.19
N THR A 321 -7.04 6.86 13.73
CA THR A 321 -5.77 6.35 13.20
C THR A 321 -5.54 4.87 13.49
N ALA A 322 -6.03 4.35 14.61
CA ALA A 322 -6.00 2.92 14.92
C ALA A 322 -6.89 2.11 13.97
N ARG A 323 -8.08 2.63 13.61
CA ARG A 323 -8.97 2.02 12.59
C ARG A 323 -8.37 2.02 11.18
N LEU A 324 -7.50 2.98 10.86
CA LEU A 324 -6.74 3.02 9.60
C LEU A 324 -5.53 2.06 9.60
N ARG A 325 -5.05 1.67 10.78
CA ARG A 325 -3.95 0.70 10.97
C ARG A 325 -4.42 -0.75 11.03
N SER A 326 -5.71 -1.01 11.28
CA SER A 326 -6.21 -2.36 11.19
C SER A 326 -6.05 -2.83 9.74
N PRO A 327 -5.26 -3.87 9.46
CA PRO A 327 -5.28 -4.48 8.15
C PRO A 327 -6.72 -4.91 7.90
N VAL A 328 -7.25 -4.63 6.73
CA VAL A 328 -8.43 -5.30 6.19
C VAL A 328 -7.99 -6.73 5.92
N SER A 329 -7.81 -7.48 6.99
CA SER A 329 -7.63 -8.91 7.05
C SER A 329 -8.62 -9.40 8.08
N LYS A 330 -9.85 -9.46 7.67
CA LYS A 330 -10.78 -10.50 8.10
C LYS A 330 -11.76 -10.70 6.97
N ASN A 331 -11.39 -11.65 6.10
CA ASN A 331 -12.29 -12.59 5.49
C ASN A 331 -13.75 -12.40 5.94
N GLN A 332 -14.57 -11.82 5.11
CA GLN A 332 -15.92 -12.25 5.03
C GLN A 332 -15.89 -13.68 4.47
N ARG A 333 -15.91 -14.67 5.34
CA ARG A 333 -16.29 -16.02 4.97
C ARG A 333 -17.73 -15.93 4.44
N PRO A 334 -17.99 -16.25 3.18
CA PRO A 334 -19.36 -16.50 2.74
C PRO A 334 -19.69 -17.93 3.18
N GLY A 335 -20.31 -18.09 4.35
CA GLY A 335 -20.60 -19.43 4.85
C GLY A 335 -21.52 -19.54 6.04
N ASP A 336 -22.00 -18.42 6.62
CA ASP A 336 -22.95 -18.49 7.73
C ASP A 336 -24.29 -17.78 7.42
N ARG A 337 -24.93 -18.19 6.33
CA ARG A 337 -26.38 -17.99 6.13
C ARG A 337 -26.95 -19.22 5.48
N MET A 338 -27.09 -20.30 6.23
CA MET A 338 -28.08 -21.39 6.04
C MET A 338 -28.13 -22.19 7.33
N THR A 339 -28.94 -21.78 8.21
CA THR A 339 -29.91 -22.58 9.02
C THR A 339 -31.05 -21.66 9.37
#